data_7c64d54bfa0cd72a2620f2e4e102ef26
#
_entry.id   7c64d54bfa0cd72a2620f2e4e102ef26
#
_cell.length_a   1.000
_cell.length_b   1.000
_cell.length_c   1.000
_cell.angle_alpha   90.00
_cell.angle_beta   90.00
_cell.angle_gamma   90.00
#
_symmetry.space_group_name_H-M   'P 1'
#
loop_
_entity.id
_entity.type
_entity.pdbx_description
1 polymer ?
#
loop_
_entity_poly.entity_id
_entity_poly.type
_entity_poly.pdbx_seq_one_letter_code
_entity_poly.pdbx_strand_id
1 'polypeptide(L)'
;MDIYSATQSIKTFSTGIFPGHWLEMSKSRLYDGDISATWTLHRIVRDTLTAFSPVCPFFTDYLSTTLYGQSAVDIRAFPNLVVSGNVDVTRYLSITDDLIDFNSRIWKLKKDQGLSLKSEISKIDVPASLSDLQSSLTTMHSIV
;
A
#
# COMPACT_ATOMS: atom_id res chain seq x y z
N MET A 1 10.23 25.22 4.11
CA MET A 1 10.04 23.78 3.78
C MET A 1 9.73 23.07 5.08
N ASP A 2 8.57 22.41 5.16
CA ASP A 2 8.17 21.68 6.36
C ASP A 2 8.59 20.21 6.27
N ILE A 3 9.81 19.93 6.77
CA ILE A 3 10.40 18.60 6.78
C ILE A 3 9.61 17.66 7.72
N TYR A 4 9.04 18.20 8.79
CA TYR A 4 8.29 17.41 9.77
C TYR A 4 7.05 16.79 9.14
N SER A 5 6.20 17.59 8.50
CA SER A 5 4.98 17.10 7.84
C SER A 5 5.29 16.08 6.72
N ALA A 6 6.32 16.34 5.93
CA ALA A 6 6.76 15.40 4.90
C ALA A 6 7.19 14.06 5.51
N THR A 7 8.01 14.09 6.57
CA THR A 7 8.48 12.90 7.28
C THR A 7 7.32 12.11 7.89
N GLN A 8 6.36 12.80 8.53
CA GLN A 8 5.18 12.15 9.10
C GLN A 8 4.30 11.49 8.03
N SER A 9 4.13 12.13 6.87
CA SER A 9 3.38 11.56 5.75
C SER A 9 4.03 10.27 5.24
N ILE A 10 5.35 10.26 5.02
CA ILE A 10 6.08 9.05 4.59
C ILE A 10 5.98 7.97 5.66
N LYS A 11 6.15 8.32 6.94
CA LYS A 11 6.02 7.38 8.06
C LYS A 11 4.63 6.76 8.11
N THR A 12 3.57 7.56 8.07
CA THR A 12 2.18 7.09 8.10
C THR A 12 1.90 6.14 6.94
N PHE A 13 2.36 6.50 5.73
CA PHE A 13 2.25 5.63 4.56
C PHE A 13 3.00 4.30 4.79
N SER A 14 4.28 4.36 5.16
CA SER A 14 5.16 3.19 5.24
C SER A 14 4.80 2.20 6.35
N THR A 15 4.26 2.70 7.47
CA THR A 15 3.97 1.85 8.65
C THR A 15 2.49 1.51 8.82
N GLY A 16 1.60 2.23 8.16
CA GLY A 16 0.15 2.06 8.28
C GLY A 16 -0.52 1.72 6.97
N ILE A 17 -0.57 2.67 6.04
CA ILE A 17 -1.39 2.54 4.83
C ILE A 17 -0.87 1.44 3.91
N PHE A 18 0.41 1.46 3.58
CA PHE A 18 1.00 0.48 2.65
C PHE A 18 0.91 -0.96 3.18
N PRO A 19 1.43 -1.29 4.38
CA PRO A 19 1.38 -2.67 4.86
C PRO A 19 -0.04 -3.11 5.23
N GLY A 20 -0.84 -2.22 5.83
CA GLY A 20 -2.17 -2.57 6.31
C GLY A 20 -3.23 -2.74 5.21
N HIS A 21 -3.13 -1.98 4.14
CA HIS A 21 -4.16 -1.99 3.09
C HIS A 21 -3.64 -2.58 1.78
N TRP A 22 -2.66 -1.93 1.14
CA TRP A 22 -2.23 -2.37 -0.19
C TRP A 22 -1.57 -3.75 -0.17
N LEU A 23 -0.63 -3.97 0.75
CA LEU A 23 0.11 -5.25 0.82
C LEU A 23 -0.83 -6.42 1.15
N GLU A 24 -1.76 -6.23 2.09
CA GLU A 24 -2.74 -7.25 2.44
C GLU A 24 -3.65 -7.60 1.24
N MET A 25 -4.13 -6.59 0.52
CA MET A 25 -4.97 -6.76 -0.65
C MET A 25 -4.25 -7.43 -1.82
N SER A 26 -2.94 -7.26 -1.92
CA SER A 26 -2.11 -7.78 -3.01
C SER A 26 -1.47 -9.14 -2.70
N LYS A 27 -1.61 -9.67 -1.47
CA LYS A 27 -0.92 -10.90 -1.03
C LYS A 27 -1.17 -12.10 -1.94
N SER A 28 -2.43 -12.38 -2.29
CA SER A 28 -2.74 -13.52 -3.17
C SER A 28 -2.03 -13.40 -4.51
N ARG A 29 -2.11 -12.23 -5.14
CA ARG A 29 -1.44 -11.97 -6.41
C ARG A 29 0.07 -12.11 -6.34
N LEU A 30 0.68 -11.64 -5.24
CA LEU A 30 2.13 -11.77 -5.01
C LEU A 30 2.54 -13.25 -4.84
N TYR A 31 1.76 -14.05 -4.11
CA TYR A 31 2.03 -15.48 -3.95
C TYR A 31 1.81 -16.27 -5.25
N ASP A 32 0.88 -15.82 -6.09
CA ASP A 32 0.63 -16.41 -7.42
C ASP A 32 1.67 -15.98 -8.47
N GLY A 33 2.66 -15.16 -8.09
CA GLY A 33 3.74 -14.71 -8.96
C GLY A 33 3.32 -13.64 -9.98
N ASP A 34 2.27 -12.87 -9.70
CA ASP A 34 1.83 -11.76 -10.58
C ASP A 34 2.94 -10.72 -10.72
N ILE A 35 3.45 -10.61 -11.95
CA ILE A 35 4.57 -9.72 -12.30
C ILE A 35 4.21 -8.25 -12.04
N SER A 36 2.97 -7.84 -12.31
CA SER A 36 2.53 -6.45 -12.11
C SER A 36 2.47 -6.10 -10.62
N ALA A 37 1.95 -7.00 -9.78
CA ALA A 37 1.93 -6.82 -8.32
C ALA A 37 3.35 -6.78 -7.74
N THR A 38 4.23 -7.67 -8.22
CA THR A 38 5.64 -7.73 -7.80
C THR A 38 6.38 -6.46 -8.20
N TRP A 39 6.22 -6.00 -9.44
CA TRP A 39 6.82 -4.77 -9.92
C TRP A 39 6.37 -3.56 -9.08
N THR A 40 5.07 -3.47 -8.81
CA THR A 40 4.49 -2.39 -8.00
C THR A 40 5.04 -2.41 -6.58
N LEU A 41 5.13 -3.59 -5.95
CA LEU A 41 5.75 -3.75 -4.63
C LEU A 41 7.17 -3.19 -4.60
N HIS A 42 8.02 -3.64 -5.53
CA HIS A 42 9.41 -3.19 -5.60
C HIS A 42 9.51 -1.69 -5.91
N ARG A 43 8.64 -1.18 -6.76
CA ARG A 43 8.59 0.26 -7.06
C ARG A 43 8.25 1.07 -5.82
N ILE A 44 7.21 0.71 -5.06
CA ILE A 44 6.81 1.41 -3.83
C ILE A 44 7.93 1.36 -2.79
N VAL A 45 8.56 0.18 -2.60
CA VAL A 45 9.66 0.04 -1.63
C VAL A 45 10.84 0.94 -2.02
N ARG A 46 11.28 0.93 -3.27
CA ARG A 46 12.39 1.79 -3.73
C ARG A 46 12.08 3.28 -3.57
N ASP A 47 10.89 3.70 -4.00
CA ASP A 47 10.48 5.10 -3.89
C ASP A 47 10.40 5.55 -2.43
N THR A 48 9.91 4.67 -1.54
CA THR A 48 9.87 4.93 -0.09
C THR A 48 11.26 5.05 0.50
N LEU A 49 12.19 4.14 0.18
CA LEU A 49 13.58 4.20 0.66
C LEU A 49 14.25 5.50 0.19
N THR A 50 14.05 5.87 -1.07
CA THR A 50 14.57 7.13 -1.61
C THR A 50 14.01 8.35 -0.90
N ALA A 51 12.69 8.41 -0.71
CA ALA A 51 12.03 9.53 -0.07
C ALA A 51 12.39 9.66 1.42
N PHE A 52 12.71 8.53 2.08
CA PHE A 52 13.09 8.50 3.50
C PHE A 52 14.59 8.68 3.74
N SER A 53 15.42 8.60 2.70
CA SER A 53 16.88 8.66 2.83
C SER A 53 17.40 9.95 3.49
N PRO A 54 16.82 11.14 3.30
CA PRO A 54 17.25 12.35 3.99
C PRO A 54 17.02 12.30 5.52
N VAL A 55 16.11 11.45 5.98
CA VAL A 55 15.72 11.34 7.40
C VAL A 55 16.44 10.20 8.09
N CYS A 56 16.57 9.06 7.43
CA CYS A 56 17.16 7.83 7.94
C CYS A 56 18.20 7.26 6.97
N PRO A 57 19.29 7.99 6.66
CA PRO A 57 20.22 7.64 5.58
C PRO A 57 20.84 6.26 5.73
N PHE A 58 21.33 5.91 6.92
CA PHE A 58 22.01 4.61 7.14
C PHE A 58 21.09 3.41 6.96
N PHE A 59 19.86 3.51 7.46
CA PHE A 59 18.87 2.43 7.35
C PHE A 59 18.40 2.24 5.92
N THR A 60 18.06 3.33 5.23
CA THR A 60 17.58 3.28 3.86
C THR A 60 18.67 2.85 2.89
N ASP A 61 19.90 3.28 3.12
CA ASP A 61 21.05 2.88 2.32
C ASP A 61 21.36 1.39 2.48
N TYR A 62 21.38 0.90 3.72
CA TYR A 62 21.56 -0.52 4.01
C TYR A 62 20.52 -1.39 3.30
N LEU A 63 19.23 -1.03 3.42
CA LEU A 63 18.17 -1.80 2.77
C LEU A 63 18.23 -1.69 1.25
N SER A 64 18.47 -0.51 0.70
CA SER A 64 18.56 -0.32 -0.75
C SER A 64 19.72 -1.10 -1.36
N THR A 65 20.88 -1.05 -0.73
CA THR A 65 22.06 -1.80 -1.17
C THR A 65 21.84 -3.31 -1.06
N THR A 66 21.23 -3.77 0.05
CA THR A 66 20.96 -5.19 0.27
C THR A 66 19.94 -5.74 -0.71
N LEU A 67 18.86 -5.02 -0.98
CA LEU A 67 17.75 -5.49 -1.82
C LEU A 67 18.00 -5.26 -3.31
N TYR A 68 18.68 -4.18 -3.67
CA TYR A 68 18.77 -3.71 -5.05
C TYR A 68 20.19 -3.48 -5.57
N GLY A 69 21.21 -3.63 -4.72
CA GLY A 69 22.60 -3.37 -5.09
C GLY A 69 22.92 -1.91 -5.36
N GLN A 70 22.04 -0.98 -4.93
CA GLN A 70 22.15 0.46 -5.18
C GLN A 70 21.96 1.25 -3.89
N SER A 71 22.81 2.26 -3.68
CA SER A 71 22.68 3.17 -2.54
C SER A 71 21.42 4.03 -2.67
N ALA A 72 20.64 4.15 -1.61
CA ALA A 72 19.49 5.07 -1.56
C ALA A 72 19.93 6.53 -1.43
N VAL A 73 21.11 6.77 -0.86
CA VAL A 73 21.68 8.13 -0.64
C VAL A 73 22.25 8.72 -1.93
N ASP A 74 22.72 7.87 -2.85
CA ASP A 74 23.27 8.30 -4.13
C ASP A 74 22.20 8.71 -5.16
N ILE A 75 20.94 8.50 -4.85
CA ILE A 75 19.83 8.90 -5.73
C ILE A 75 19.63 10.41 -5.62
N ARG A 76 19.97 11.11 -6.70
CA ARG A 76 19.97 12.57 -6.75
C ARG A 76 18.61 13.21 -7.07
N ALA A 77 17.60 12.42 -7.38
CA ALA A 77 16.27 12.88 -7.74
C ALA A 77 15.19 12.11 -7.00
N PHE A 78 14.16 12.82 -6.54
CA PHE A 78 12.96 12.17 -6.01
C PHE A 78 12.28 11.34 -7.10
N PRO A 79 11.63 10.23 -6.71
CA PRO A 79 10.88 9.41 -7.65
C PRO A 79 9.83 10.22 -8.38
N ASN A 80 9.81 10.11 -9.70
CA ASN A 80 8.75 10.71 -10.51
C ASN A 80 7.54 9.74 -10.55
N LEU A 81 6.35 10.30 -10.43
CA LEU A 81 5.14 9.55 -10.70
C LEU A 81 5.09 9.23 -12.20
N VAL A 82 5.37 7.98 -12.53
CA VAL A 82 5.23 7.49 -13.91
C VAL A 82 3.89 6.80 -14.02
N VAL A 83 2.93 7.49 -14.62
CA VAL A 83 1.63 6.93 -14.97
C VAL A 83 1.64 6.62 -16.45
N SER A 84 1.57 5.35 -16.80
CA SER A 84 1.46 4.93 -18.20
C SER A 84 0.00 4.73 -18.57
N GLY A 85 -0.41 5.29 -19.71
CA GLY A 85 -1.78 5.18 -20.22
C GLY A 85 -2.77 6.18 -19.61
N ASN A 86 -4.05 5.94 -19.87
CA ASN A 86 -5.15 6.81 -19.42
C ASN A 86 -5.60 6.48 -17.98
N VAL A 87 -4.67 6.44 -17.04
CA VAL A 87 -5.00 6.20 -15.63
C VAL A 87 -5.44 7.50 -14.98
N ASP A 88 -6.67 7.53 -14.48
CA ASP A 88 -7.18 8.66 -13.70
C ASP A 88 -6.61 8.65 -12.28
N VAL A 89 -5.45 9.28 -12.12
CA VAL A 89 -4.77 9.40 -10.82
C VAL A 89 -5.66 10.08 -9.79
N THR A 90 -6.42 11.11 -10.19
CA THR A 90 -7.29 11.86 -9.28
C THR A 90 -8.38 10.94 -8.70
N ARG A 91 -8.98 10.10 -9.53
CA ARG A 91 -9.94 9.10 -9.10
C ARG A 91 -9.31 8.14 -8.07
N TYR A 92 -8.13 7.58 -8.36
CA TYR A 92 -7.50 6.64 -7.44
C TYR A 92 -7.06 7.28 -6.12
N LEU A 93 -6.66 8.54 -6.14
CA LEU A 93 -6.39 9.29 -4.91
C LEU A 93 -7.68 9.49 -4.09
N SER A 94 -8.79 9.81 -4.75
CA SER A 94 -10.08 10.06 -4.05
C SER A 94 -10.66 8.82 -3.38
N ILE A 95 -10.42 7.62 -3.91
CA ILE A 95 -10.94 6.38 -3.32
C ILE A 95 -10.05 5.79 -2.21
N THR A 96 -8.89 6.39 -1.95
CA THR A 96 -7.95 5.88 -0.92
C THR A 96 -8.57 5.94 0.47
N ASP A 97 -9.24 7.02 0.82
CA ASP A 97 -9.92 7.17 2.11
C ASP A 97 -11.08 6.18 2.24
N ASP A 98 -11.89 6.02 1.20
CA ASP A 98 -12.97 5.02 1.17
C ASP A 98 -12.44 3.60 1.37
N LEU A 99 -11.28 3.28 0.78
CA LEU A 99 -10.61 1.98 0.94
C LEU A 99 -10.15 1.75 2.38
N ILE A 100 -9.52 2.75 2.99
CA ILE A 100 -9.05 2.69 4.38
C ILE A 100 -10.24 2.52 5.33
N ASP A 101 -11.30 3.28 5.13
CA ASP A 101 -12.51 3.22 5.94
C ASP A 101 -13.23 1.89 5.78
N PHE A 102 -13.37 1.38 4.56
CA PHE A 102 -13.97 0.08 4.31
C PHE A 102 -13.21 -1.04 5.02
N ASN A 103 -11.90 -1.13 4.83
CA ASN A 103 -11.07 -2.14 5.47
C ASN A 103 -11.15 -2.06 7.00
N SER A 104 -11.06 -0.85 7.55
CA SER A 104 -11.11 -0.61 8.99
C SER A 104 -12.47 -1.04 9.58
N ARG A 105 -13.57 -0.77 8.87
CA ARG A 105 -14.92 -1.18 9.26
C ARG A 105 -15.05 -2.71 9.30
N ILE A 106 -14.53 -3.41 8.29
CA ILE A 106 -14.60 -4.88 8.25
C ILE A 106 -13.75 -5.49 9.37
N TRP A 107 -12.54 -5.00 9.60
CA TRP A 107 -11.70 -5.50 10.68
C TRP A 107 -12.33 -5.27 12.06
N LYS A 108 -12.92 -4.10 12.27
CA LYS A 108 -13.67 -3.80 13.50
C LYS A 108 -14.84 -4.76 13.67
N LEU A 109 -15.64 -4.97 12.62
CA LEU A 109 -16.79 -5.88 12.66
C LEU A 109 -16.36 -7.31 13.02
N LYS A 110 -15.32 -7.86 12.41
CA LYS A 110 -14.77 -9.18 12.76
C LYS A 110 -14.30 -9.23 14.21
N LYS A 111 -13.60 -8.21 14.67
CA LYS A 111 -13.13 -8.13 16.05
C LYS A 111 -14.28 -8.08 17.04
N ASP A 112 -15.32 -7.29 16.79
CA ASP A 112 -16.48 -7.14 17.65
C ASP A 112 -17.29 -8.46 17.76
N GLN A 113 -17.24 -9.30 16.72
CA GLN A 113 -17.82 -10.63 16.68
C GLN A 113 -16.88 -11.73 17.22
N GLY A 114 -15.68 -11.39 17.68
CA GLY A 114 -14.68 -12.36 18.14
C GLY A 114 -14.11 -13.24 17.03
N LEU A 115 -14.27 -12.86 15.77
CA LEU A 115 -13.81 -13.60 14.61
C LEU A 115 -12.33 -13.30 14.30
N SER A 116 -11.63 -14.30 13.77
CA SER A 116 -10.30 -14.09 13.16
C SER A 116 -10.43 -13.21 11.93
N LEU A 117 -9.38 -12.44 11.61
CA LEU A 117 -9.33 -11.63 10.38
C LEU A 117 -9.49 -12.48 9.11
N LYS A 118 -9.14 -13.78 9.17
CA LYS A 118 -9.28 -14.74 8.07
C LYS A 118 -10.63 -15.44 8.01
N SER A 119 -11.48 -15.25 9.02
CA SER A 119 -12.80 -15.90 9.04
C SER A 119 -13.67 -15.35 7.92
N GLU A 120 -14.51 -16.19 7.36
CA GLU A 120 -15.53 -15.80 6.40
C GLU A 120 -16.54 -14.86 7.05
N ILE A 121 -17.01 -13.90 6.28
CA ILE A 121 -18.06 -12.98 6.69
C ILE A 121 -19.10 -12.88 5.57
N SER A 122 -20.37 -13.04 5.90
CA SER A 122 -21.42 -13.03 4.90
C SER A 122 -21.90 -11.62 4.56
N LYS A 123 -22.17 -11.44 3.28
CA LYS A 123 -22.83 -10.28 2.64
C LYS A 123 -22.47 -8.90 3.20
N ILE A 124 -21.31 -8.43 2.81
CA ILE A 124 -20.98 -7.02 2.96
C ILE A 124 -20.93 -6.39 1.57
N ASP A 125 -21.73 -5.36 1.37
CA ASP A 125 -21.71 -4.63 0.12
C ASP A 125 -20.45 -3.75 0.03
N VAL A 126 -19.69 -3.93 -1.04
CA VAL A 126 -18.57 -3.07 -1.37
C VAL A 126 -19.13 -1.75 -1.94
N PRO A 127 -18.70 -0.58 -1.44
CA PRO A 127 -19.14 0.71 -1.96
C PRO A 127 -18.91 0.83 -3.47
N ALA A 128 -19.81 1.53 -4.17
CA ALA A 128 -19.70 1.74 -5.60
C ALA A 128 -18.39 2.44 -6.02
N SER A 129 -17.83 3.30 -5.15
CA SER A 129 -16.52 3.93 -5.35
C SER A 129 -15.37 2.93 -5.42
N LEU A 130 -15.51 1.76 -4.79
CA LEU A 130 -14.51 0.69 -4.74
C LEU A 130 -14.82 -0.48 -5.67
N SER A 131 -15.76 -0.34 -6.61
CA SER A 131 -16.19 -1.41 -7.53
C SER A 131 -15.04 -2.07 -8.29
N ASP A 132 -14.04 -1.29 -8.71
CA ASP A 132 -12.87 -1.81 -9.43
C ASP A 132 -11.98 -2.71 -8.55
N LEU A 133 -12.09 -2.57 -7.24
CA LEU A 133 -11.33 -3.33 -6.24
C LEU A 133 -12.15 -4.46 -5.61
N GLN A 134 -13.40 -4.64 -6.01
CA GLN A 134 -14.34 -5.59 -5.42
C GLN A 134 -13.76 -7.01 -5.28
N SER A 135 -13.19 -7.56 -6.34
CA SER A 135 -12.60 -8.90 -6.33
C SER A 135 -11.46 -9.02 -5.30
N SER A 136 -10.56 -8.03 -5.27
CA SER A 136 -9.44 -8.02 -4.32
C SER A 136 -9.91 -7.87 -2.87
N LEU A 137 -10.92 -7.03 -2.62
CA LEU A 137 -11.50 -6.80 -1.29
C LEU A 137 -12.28 -8.02 -0.80
N THR A 138 -13.04 -8.66 -1.68
CA THR A 138 -13.76 -9.90 -1.38
C THR A 138 -12.79 -11.01 -0.97
N THR A 139 -11.71 -11.17 -1.73
CA THR A 139 -10.66 -12.17 -1.41
C THR A 139 -9.94 -11.83 -0.10
N MET A 140 -9.51 -10.58 0.08
CA MET A 140 -8.79 -10.12 1.27
C MET A 140 -9.59 -10.33 2.55
N HIS A 141 -10.88 -10.04 2.50
CA HIS A 141 -11.74 -10.10 3.67
C HIS A 141 -12.53 -11.40 3.79
N SER A 142 -12.36 -12.37 2.88
CA SER A 142 -13.14 -13.62 2.84
C SER A 142 -14.64 -13.35 2.92
N ILE A 143 -15.13 -12.43 2.07
CA ILE A 143 -16.57 -12.09 1.97
C ILE A 143 -17.25 -13.14 1.08
N VAL A 144 -18.30 -13.75 1.61
CA VAL A 144 -19.07 -14.84 0.95
C VAL A 144 -20.48 -14.40 0.62
#